data_29f5063436b74bf744ca1762ff9bf7f3
#
_entry.id   29f5063436b74bf744ca1762ff9bf7f3
#
_cell.length_a   1.000
_cell.length_b   1.000
_cell.length_c   1.000
_cell.angle_alpha   90.00
_cell.angle_beta   90.00
_cell.angle_gamma   90.00
#
_symmetry.space_group_name_H-M   'P 1'
#
loop_
_entity.id
_entity.type
_entity.pdbx_description
1 polymer ?
#
loop_
_entity_poly.entity_id
_entity_poly.type
_entity_poly.pdbx_seq_one_letter_code
_entity_poly.pdbx_strand_id
1 'polypeptide(L)'
;MSRVQAADPEIVREQIELLLKSFPVAGIKTGLLCKAEIVAQVVRSLRKVKERPLVVDPVMVATTGDVLLAPEAIQIYERKLLPLATLITPNLDEASRLLGDSIRDLAAMHRAARALAKKYGTAVLLKGGHLRGRRAIDVLSWGDCTKEYPAALLPGVKTHGTGCTYSAAITAELAKGVELARAIATAKRFVSSAIRSHFTWKSGRGKIFALNPSGDEQNISSVAAQGDSGRMSQTTHSTHRYPERKSRDPSMKASR
;
A
#
# COMPACT_ATOMS: atom_id res chain seq x y z
N MET A 1 -13.27 10.82 -13.84
CA MET A 1 -13.23 12.03 -12.97
C MET A 1 -13.60 13.24 -13.79
N SER A 2 -14.33 14.22 -13.23
CA SER A 2 -14.68 15.45 -13.96
C SER A 2 -13.58 16.52 -13.89
N ARG A 3 -12.84 16.59 -12.77
CA ARG A 3 -11.76 17.57 -12.58
C ARG A 3 -10.83 17.15 -11.42
N VAL A 4 -9.52 17.40 -11.58
CA VAL A 4 -8.50 17.27 -10.52
C VAL A 4 -7.77 18.60 -10.42
N GLN A 5 -7.65 19.14 -9.20
CA GLN A 5 -6.85 20.32 -8.91
C GLN A 5 -5.78 19.93 -7.89
N ALA A 6 -4.51 20.10 -8.27
CA ALA A 6 -3.41 19.85 -7.36
C ALA A 6 -3.33 20.97 -6.31
N ALA A 7 -3.01 20.60 -5.07
CA ALA A 7 -2.70 21.57 -4.02
C ALA A 7 -1.38 22.30 -4.32
N ASP A 8 -1.18 23.45 -3.67
CA ASP A 8 0.09 24.15 -3.71
C ASP A 8 1.18 23.32 -2.99
N PRO A 9 2.35 23.09 -3.61
CA PRO A 9 3.41 22.27 -3.03
C PRO A 9 3.95 22.77 -1.69
N GLU A 10 4.03 24.09 -1.49
CA GLU A 10 4.50 24.69 -0.23
C GLU A 10 3.47 24.49 0.88
N ILE A 11 2.18 24.65 0.58
CA ILE A 11 1.10 24.35 1.55
C ILE A 11 1.17 22.88 1.97
N VAL A 12 1.39 21.95 1.04
CA VAL A 12 1.55 20.52 1.37
C VAL A 12 2.74 20.29 2.30
N ARG A 13 3.88 20.92 2.02
CA ARG A 13 5.08 20.87 2.87
C ARG A 13 4.79 21.39 4.28
N GLU A 14 4.21 22.59 4.37
CA GLU A 14 3.94 23.25 5.66
C GLU A 14 2.99 22.43 6.52
N GLN A 15 1.93 21.88 5.95
CA GLN A 15 1.00 21.00 6.67
C GLN A 15 1.69 19.74 7.20
N ILE A 16 2.54 19.08 6.38
CA ILE A 16 3.29 17.91 6.82
C ILE A 16 4.23 18.27 7.98
N GLU A 17 4.99 19.35 7.85
CA GLU A 17 5.95 19.78 8.87
C GLU A 17 5.24 20.19 10.17
N LEU A 18 4.09 20.89 10.08
CA LEU A 18 3.27 21.25 11.23
C LEU A 18 2.76 20.01 11.98
N LEU A 19 2.19 19.03 11.25
CA LEU A 19 1.69 17.79 11.87
C LEU A 19 2.82 16.99 12.52
N LEU A 20 3.96 16.84 11.84
CA LEU A 20 5.12 16.13 12.38
C LEU A 20 5.72 16.78 13.63
N LYS A 21 5.60 18.12 13.74
CA LYS A 21 6.06 18.89 14.91
C LYS A 21 5.06 18.83 16.06
N SER A 22 3.76 18.88 15.76
CA SER A 22 2.71 19.07 16.77
C SER A 22 2.15 17.76 17.34
N PHE A 23 2.31 16.63 16.63
CA PHE A 23 1.73 15.36 17.02
C PHE A 23 2.75 14.21 17.03
N PRO A 24 2.58 13.22 17.92
CA PRO A 24 3.39 11.99 17.93
C PRO A 24 2.96 11.06 16.79
N VAL A 25 3.19 11.46 15.52
CA VAL A 25 2.83 10.68 14.33
C VAL A 25 3.54 9.33 14.38
N ALA A 26 2.82 8.22 14.47
CA ALA A 26 3.35 6.87 14.58
C ALA A 26 3.43 6.12 13.23
N GLY A 27 2.74 6.59 12.19
CA GLY A 27 2.78 5.99 10.85
C GLY A 27 2.34 6.99 9.78
N ILE A 28 2.81 6.80 8.56
CA ILE A 28 2.58 7.73 7.45
C ILE A 28 2.12 6.95 6.23
N LYS A 29 1.10 7.49 5.54
CA LYS A 29 0.62 6.96 4.27
C LYS A 29 0.63 8.04 3.20
N THR A 30 1.10 7.72 1.99
CA THR A 30 0.89 8.57 0.81
C THR A 30 -0.07 7.91 -0.18
N GLY A 31 -0.79 8.71 -0.93
CA GLY A 31 -1.66 8.29 -2.02
C GLY A 31 -1.41 9.14 -3.26
N LEU A 32 -2.47 9.73 -3.84
CA LEU A 32 -2.37 10.59 -5.02
C LEU A 32 -1.62 11.88 -4.70
N LEU A 33 -0.48 12.09 -5.35
CA LEU A 33 0.38 13.29 -5.20
C LEU A 33 0.38 14.22 -6.43
N CYS A 34 -0.29 13.85 -7.50
CA CYS A 34 -0.55 14.61 -8.73
C CYS A 34 0.70 15.10 -9.48
N LYS A 35 1.53 15.95 -8.86
CA LYS A 35 2.63 16.71 -9.50
C LYS A 35 4.00 16.38 -8.93
N ALA A 36 5.03 16.56 -9.76
CA ALA A 36 6.43 16.35 -9.41
C ALA A 36 6.90 17.19 -8.21
N GLU A 37 6.46 18.44 -8.17
CA GLU A 37 6.80 19.40 -7.10
C GLU A 37 6.24 18.93 -5.76
N ILE A 38 4.99 18.44 -5.73
CA ILE A 38 4.37 17.88 -4.51
C ILE A 38 5.15 16.63 -4.05
N VAL A 39 5.48 15.71 -4.98
CA VAL A 39 6.30 14.53 -4.64
C VAL A 39 7.64 14.95 -4.06
N ALA A 40 8.29 15.98 -4.62
CA ALA A 40 9.56 16.49 -4.13
C ALA A 40 9.47 17.06 -2.70
N GLN A 41 8.41 17.82 -2.39
CA GLN A 41 8.19 18.37 -1.05
C GLN A 41 7.88 17.25 -0.04
N VAL A 42 7.03 16.29 -0.41
CA VAL A 42 6.74 15.11 0.42
C VAL A 42 8.03 14.35 0.74
N VAL A 43 8.86 14.04 -0.26
CA VAL A 43 10.16 13.37 -0.07
C VAL A 43 11.08 14.17 0.87
N ARG A 44 11.14 15.50 0.70
CA ARG A 44 11.96 16.39 1.56
C ARG A 44 11.54 16.29 3.02
N SER A 45 10.23 16.37 3.29
CA SER A 45 9.69 16.29 4.65
C SER A 45 9.86 14.89 5.26
N LEU A 46 9.61 13.82 4.51
CA LEU A 46 9.66 12.45 5.02
C LEU A 46 11.08 11.93 5.27
N ARG A 47 12.08 12.45 4.59
CA ARG A 47 13.49 12.11 4.88
C ARG A 47 13.93 12.46 6.29
N LYS A 48 13.23 13.40 6.96
CA LYS A 48 13.50 13.83 8.33
C LYS A 48 12.96 12.86 9.38
N VAL A 49 12.09 11.90 9.00
CA VAL A 49 11.32 11.02 9.92
C VAL A 49 11.48 9.53 9.56
N LYS A 50 12.71 9.07 9.41
CA LYS A 50 13.07 7.74 8.88
C LYS A 50 12.60 6.54 9.73
N GLU A 51 12.33 6.72 11.00
CA GLU A 51 11.99 5.64 11.94
C GLU A 51 10.51 5.24 11.92
N ARG A 52 9.68 6.02 11.23
CA ARG A 52 8.24 5.77 11.16
C ARG A 52 7.89 4.92 9.94
N PRO A 53 6.97 3.94 10.06
CA PRO A 53 6.51 3.18 8.91
C PRO A 53 5.86 4.12 7.87
N LEU A 54 6.32 4.02 6.63
CA LEU A 54 5.80 4.73 5.49
C LEU A 54 5.18 3.74 4.51
N VAL A 55 3.86 3.80 4.33
CA VAL A 55 3.14 3.05 3.30
C VAL A 55 2.89 3.95 2.09
N VAL A 56 3.38 3.54 0.94
CA VAL A 56 3.20 4.28 -0.31
C VAL A 56 2.21 3.53 -1.20
N ASP A 57 1.01 4.09 -1.36
CA ASP A 57 0.02 3.62 -2.36
C ASP A 57 0.26 4.40 -3.66
N PRO A 58 0.83 3.76 -4.71
CA PRO A 58 1.33 4.49 -5.87
C PRO A 58 0.19 4.80 -6.85
N VAL A 59 -0.74 5.67 -6.44
CA VAL A 59 -1.89 6.05 -7.25
C VAL A 59 -1.44 6.84 -8.48
N MET A 60 -1.34 6.16 -9.62
CA MET A 60 -0.90 6.74 -10.90
C MET A 60 -2.03 6.91 -11.90
N VAL A 61 -3.08 6.08 -11.77
CA VAL A 61 -4.20 6.03 -12.72
C VAL A 61 -5.50 5.95 -11.93
N ALA A 62 -6.51 6.72 -12.34
CA ALA A 62 -7.85 6.60 -11.79
C ALA A 62 -8.48 5.25 -12.18
N THR A 63 -9.49 4.81 -11.43
CA THR A 63 -10.32 3.64 -11.78
C THR A 63 -11.02 3.78 -13.14
N THR A 64 -11.14 5.03 -13.64
CA THR A 64 -11.66 5.38 -14.98
C THR A 64 -10.62 5.26 -16.09
N GLY A 65 -9.35 4.97 -15.78
CA GLY A 65 -8.24 4.91 -16.74
C GLY A 65 -7.51 6.24 -16.95
N ASP A 66 -7.99 7.34 -16.36
CA ASP A 66 -7.35 8.64 -16.50
C ASP A 66 -5.98 8.64 -15.82
N VAL A 67 -4.95 9.16 -16.50
CA VAL A 67 -3.60 9.33 -15.94
C VAL A 67 -3.64 10.45 -14.92
N LEU A 68 -3.30 10.14 -13.67
CA LEU A 68 -3.33 11.07 -12.53
C LEU A 68 -1.97 11.64 -12.16
N LEU A 69 -0.90 10.99 -12.60
CA LEU A 69 0.47 11.38 -12.31
C LEU A 69 1.22 11.68 -13.61
N ALA A 70 1.78 12.88 -13.73
CA ALA A 70 2.57 13.28 -14.88
C ALA A 70 3.84 12.41 -15.03
N PRO A 71 4.35 12.17 -16.25
CA PRO A 71 5.55 11.33 -16.47
C PRO A 71 6.77 11.74 -15.65
N GLU A 72 7.01 13.04 -15.51
CA GLU A 72 8.12 13.61 -14.72
C GLU A 72 7.94 13.31 -13.22
N ALA A 73 6.70 13.33 -12.75
CA ALA A 73 6.37 12.98 -11.38
C ALA A 73 6.63 11.49 -11.10
N ILE A 74 6.36 10.59 -12.06
CA ILE A 74 6.65 9.15 -11.94
C ILE A 74 8.15 8.93 -11.71
N GLN A 75 9.02 9.62 -12.43
CA GLN A 75 10.48 9.48 -12.26
C GLN A 75 10.95 9.89 -10.85
N ILE A 76 10.44 11.00 -10.32
CA ILE A 76 10.76 11.43 -8.95
C ILE A 76 10.18 10.44 -7.93
N TYR A 77 8.98 9.96 -8.17
CA TYR A 77 8.30 8.96 -7.37
C TYR A 77 9.16 7.70 -7.24
N GLU A 78 9.56 7.10 -8.37
CA GLU A 78 10.38 5.90 -8.42
C GLU A 78 11.76 6.08 -7.78
N ARG A 79 12.45 7.19 -8.10
CA ARG A 79 13.83 7.40 -7.66
C ARG A 79 13.96 7.88 -6.23
N LYS A 80 12.94 8.57 -5.70
CA LYS A 80 13.08 9.28 -4.41
C LYS A 80 12.06 8.89 -3.36
N LEU A 81 10.81 8.56 -3.73
CA LEU A 81 9.76 8.23 -2.77
C LEU A 81 9.66 6.73 -2.50
N LEU A 82 9.57 5.89 -3.54
CA LEU A 82 9.43 4.44 -3.37
C LEU A 82 10.56 3.82 -2.54
N PRO A 83 11.87 4.22 -2.70
CA PRO A 83 12.94 3.70 -1.85
C PRO A 83 12.87 4.15 -0.38
N LEU A 84 12.03 5.13 -0.02
CA LEU A 84 11.80 5.53 1.37
C LEU A 84 10.72 4.70 2.05
N ALA A 85 9.90 3.98 1.29
CA ALA A 85 8.77 3.26 1.83
C ALA A 85 9.19 2.08 2.72
N THR A 86 8.39 1.79 3.75
CA THR A 86 8.39 0.51 4.44
C THR A 86 7.65 -0.53 3.61
N LEU A 87 6.58 -0.09 2.94
CA LEU A 87 5.73 -0.93 2.08
C LEU A 87 5.21 -0.10 0.91
N ILE A 88 5.24 -0.69 -0.29
CA ILE A 88 4.55 -0.16 -1.48
C ILE A 88 3.35 -1.06 -1.77
N THR A 89 2.19 -0.47 -2.12
CA THR A 89 0.94 -1.22 -2.35
C THR A 89 0.38 -1.03 -3.77
N PRO A 90 1.11 -1.38 -4.84
CA PRO A 90 0.63 -1.22 -6.20
C PRO A 90 -0.52 -2.20 -6.52
N ASN A 91 -1.45 -1.78 -7.40
CA ASN A 91 -2.34 -2.68 -8.11
C ASN A 91 -1.63 -3.26 -9.35
N LEU A 92 -2.32 -4.12 -10.14
CA LEU A 92 -1.72 -4.77 -11.32
C LEU A 92 -1.31 -3.76 -12.40
N ASP A 93 -2.12 -2.74 -12.63
CA ASP A 93 -1.86 -1.72 -13.66
C ASP A 93 -0.69 -0.83 -13.26
N GLU A 94 -0.62 -0.43 -11.99
CA GLU A 94 0.48 0.34 -11.41
C GLU A 94 1.79 -0.45 -11.44
N ALA A 95 1.75 -1.74 -11.06
CA ALA A 95 2.91 -2.61 -11.10
C ALA A 95 3.39 -2.88 -12.53
N SER A 96 2.46 -3.10 -13.47
CA SER A 96 2.77 -3.26 -14.88
C SER A 96 3.47 -2.03 -15.45
N ARG A 97 3.00 -0.83 -15.07
CA ARG A 97 3.63 0.44 -15.48
C ARG A 97 5.02 0.62 -14.89
N LEU A 98 5.22 0.27 -13.61
CA LEU A 98 6.53 0.37 -12.92
C LEU A 98 7.57 -0.61 -13.47
N LEU A 99 7.14 -1.75 -14.02
CA LEU A 99 8.01 -2.78 -14.60
C LEU A 99 8.16 -2.66 -16.12
N GLY A 100 7.19 -2.03 -16.80
CA GLY A 100 7.11 -2.03 -18.26
C GLY A 100 6.62 -3.36 -18.85
N ASP A 101 5.99 -4.23 -18.04
CA ASP A 101 5.53 -5.56 -18.45
C ASP A 101 4.11 -5.85 -17.91
N SER A 102 3.35 -6.67 -18.64
CA SER A 102 1.97 -7.00 -18.27
C SER A 102 1.89 -8.16 -17.27
N ILE A 103 1.00 -8.05 -16.27
CA ILE A 103 0.80 -9.04 -15.21
C ILE A 103 -0.58 -9.66 -15.40
N ARG A 104 -0.64 -10.94 -15.83
CA ARG A 104 -1.90 -11.59 -16.26
C ARG A 104 -2.33 -12.77 -15.40
N ASP A 105 -1.43 -13.32 -14.59
CA ASP A 105 -1.67 -14.50 -13.75
C ASP A 105 -0.93 -14.40 -12.41
N LEU A 106 -1.20 -15.34 -11.52
CA LEU A 106 -0.61 -15.37 -10.18
C LEU A 106 0.91 -15.59 -10.21
N ALA A 107 1.41 -16.40 -11.14
CA ALA A 107 2.85 -16.62 -11.29
C ALA A 107 3.57 -15.34 -11.73
N ALA A 108 2.97 -14.58 -12.66
CA ALA A 108 3.46 -13.26 -13.05
C ALA A 108 3.39 -12.26 -11.88
N MET A 109 2.34 -12.32 -11.03
CA MET A 109 2.27 -11.49 -9.82
C MET A 109 3.43 -11.77 -8.86
N HIS A 110 3.76 -13.03 -8.61
CA HIS A 110 4.90 -13.39 -7.75
C HIS A 110 6.23 -12.87 -8.31
N ARG A 111 6.45 -13.01 -9.63
CA ARG A 111 7.65 -12.46 -10.28
C ARG A 111 7.70 -10.93 -10.17
N ALA A 112 6.59 -10.28 -10.46
CA ALA A 112 6.46 -8.82 -10.41
C ALA A 112 6.68 -8.26 -9.00
N ALA A 113 6.07 -8.86 -7.98
CA ALA A 113 6.24 -8.44 -6.59
C ALA A 113 7.71 -8.52 -6.16
N ARG A 114 8.41 -9.63 -6.48
CA ARG A 114 9.85 -9.79 -6.21
C ARG A 114 10.71 -8.79 -6.98
N ALA A 115 10.41 -8.58 -8.26
CA ALA A 115 11.15 -7.64 -9.10
C ALA A 115 11.04 -6.20 -8.56
N LEU A 116 9.84 -5.77 -8.17
CA LEU A 116 9.61 -4.46 -7.58
C LEU A 116 10.29 -4.34 -6.20
N ALA A 117 10.20 -5.37 -5.35
CA ALA A 117 10.85 -5.38 -4.04
C ALA A 117 12.38 -5.24 -4.18
N LYS A 118 12.98 -5.96 -5.12
CA LYS A 118 14.41 -5.83 -5.45
C LYS A 118 14.76 -4.46 -6.05
N LYS A 119 13.93 -3.95 -6.99
CA LYS A 119 14.15 -2.66 -7.66
C LYS A 119 14.21 -1.50 -6.68
N TYR A 120 13.31 -1.48 -5.67
CA TYR A 120 13.19 -0.35 -4.74
C TYR A 120 13.81 -0.62 -3.37
N GLY A 121 14.24 -1.84 -3.08
CA GLY A 121 14.84 -2.22 -1.78
C GLY A 121 13.84 -2.14 -0.63
N THR A 122 12.55 -2.42 -0.87
CA THR A 122 11.45 -2.29 0.10
C THR A 122 10.43 -3.42 -0.05
N ALA A 123 9.57 -3.62 0.96
CA ALA A 123 8.46 -4.57 0.83
C ALA A 123 7.43 -4.09 -0.20
N VAL A 124 6.84 -5.03 -0.94
CA VAL A 124 5.81 -4.76 -1.95
C VAL A 124 4.61 -5.67 -1.74
N LEU A 125 3.43 -5.08 -1.57
CA LEU A 125 2.15 -5.79 -1.59
C LEU A 125 1.46 -5.53 -2.93
N LEU A 126 1.59 -6.47 -3.86
CA LEU A 126 0.93 -6.41 -5.17
C LEU A 126 -0.54 -6.84 -5.04
N LYS A 127 -1.48 -5.90 -5.26
CA LYS A 127 -2.92 -6.11 -5.11
C LYS A 127 -3.51 -6.79 -6.34
N GLY A 128 -4.07 -8.01 -6.19
CA GLY A 128 -4.59 -8.82 -7.29
C GLY A 128 -6.11 -8.79 -7.49
N GLY A 129 -6.80 -7.78 -6.97
CA GLY A 129 -8.27 -7.68 -7.06
C GLY A 129 -8.84 -7.60 -8.49
N HIS A 130 -8.01 -7.41 -9.52
CA HIS A 130 -8.39 -7.33 -10.93
C HIS A 130 -7.99 -8.58 -11.75
N LEU A 131 -7.39 -9.61 -11.12
CA LEU A 131 -7.18 -10.89 -11.82
C LEU A 131 -8.51 -11.57 -12.13
N ARG A 132 -8.57 -12.26 -13.27
CA ARG A 132 -9.72 -13.11 -13.61
C ARG A 132 -9.81 -14.27 -12.63
N GLY A 133 -10.98 -14.45 -12.00
CA GLY A 133 -11.21 -15.54 -11.04
C GLY A 133 -12.24 -15.20 -9.98
N ARG A 134 -12.43 -16.12 -9.02
CA ARG A 134 -13.36 -15.94 -7.89
C ARG A 134 -12.68 -15.39 -6.62
N ARG A 135 -11.36 -15.20 -6.64
CA ARG A 135 -10.57 -14.73 -5.49
C ARG A 135 -9.73 -13.52 -5.87
N ALA A 136 -9.67 -12.55 -4.96
CA ALA A 136 -8.70 -11.47 -4.98
C ALA A 136 -7.48 -11.89 -4.16
N ILE A 137 -6.40 -12.29 -4.83
CA ILE A 137 -5.15 -12.72 -4.16
C ILE A 137 -4.17 -11.56 -4.24
N ASP A 138 -3.71 -11.07 -3.08
CA ASP A 138 -2.61 -10.12 -3.02
C ASP A 138 -1.32 -10.87 -2.68
N VAL A 139 -0.20 -10.44 -3.26
CA VAL A 139 1.12 -11.05 -3.06
C VAL A 139 2.04 -10.06 -2.37
N LEU A 140 2.45 -10.36 -1.15
CA LEU A 140 3.52 -9.65 -0.45
C LEU A 140 4.86 -10.25 -0.83
N SER A 141 5.85 -9.39 -1.10
CA SER A 141 7.26 -9.76 -1.26
C SER A 141 8.14 -8.85 -0.41
N TRP A 142 9.03 -9.44 0.41
CA TRP A 142 10.03 -8.72 1.20
C TRP A 142 11.27 -9.61 1.41
N GLY A 143 12.44 -9.07 1.14
CA GLY A 143 13.67 -9.89 1.09
C GLY A 143 13.47 -11.07 0.14
N ASP A 144 13.80 -12.27 0.59
CA ASP A 144 13.62 -13.51 -0.17
C ASP A 144 12.25 -14.18 0.04
N CYS A 145 11.41 -13.61 0.90
CA CYS A 145 10.11 -14.17 1.27
C CYS A 145 8.99 -13.67 0.38
N THR A 146 7.98 -14.52 0.17
CA THR A 146 6.69 -14.14 -0.42
C THR A 146 5.53 -14.75 0.37
N LYS A 147 4.40 -14.03 0.42
CA LYS A 147 3.18 -14.50 1.09
C LYS A 147 1.94 -14.05 0.33
N GLU A 148 0.95 -14.94 0.22
CA GLU A 148 -0.34 -14.66 -0.41
C GLU A 148 -1.40 -14.30 0.63
N TYR A 149 -2.31 -13.39 0.25
CA TYR A 149 -3.48 -12.99 1.05
C TYR A 149 -4.74 -13.12 0.19
N PRO A 150 -5.36 -14.29 0.17
CA PRO A 150 -6.58 -14.51 -0.59
C PRO A 150 -7.80 -13.92 0.12
N ALA A 151 -8.75 -13.40 -0.68
CA ALA A 151 -10.09 -13.04 -0.25
C ALA A 151 -11.11 -13.39 -1.33
N ALA A 152 -12.37 -13.63 -0.93
CA ALA A 152 -13.45 -13.83 -1.88
C ALA A 152 -13.75 -12.50 -2.61
N LEU A 153 -13.97 -12.58 -3.93
CA LEU A 153 -14.55 -11.49 -4.71
C LEU A 153 -16.07 -11.49 -4.55
N LEU A 154 -16.66 -10.31 -4.43
CA LEU A 154 -18.11 -10.12 -4.46
C LEU A 154 -18.53 -9.76 -5.88
N PRO A 155 -19.20 -10.67 -6.62
CA PRO A 155 -19.62 -10.41 -7.98
C PRO A 155 -20.56 -9.20 -8.05
N GLY A 156 -20.33 -8.33 -9.03
CA GLY A 156 -21.18 -7.16 -9.27
C GLY A 156 -21.01 -5.98 -8.34
N VAL A 157 -20.19 -6.10 -7.28
CA VAL A 157 -19.89 -5.02 -6.35
C VAL A 157 -18.57 -4.34 -6.74
N LYS A 158 -18.66 -3.11 -7.23
CA LYS A 158 -17.49 -2.27 -7.55
C LYS A 158 -17.49 -1.05 -6.61
N THR A 159 -16.67 -1.10 -5.58
CA THR A 159 -16.50 0.02 -4.62
C THR A 159 -15.31 0.88 -4.99
N HIS A 160 -15.45 2.19 -4.80
CA HIS A 160 -14.33 3.12 -4.90
C HIS A 160 -13.60 3.26 -3.56
N GLY A 161 -12.30 3.59 -3.63
CA GLY A 161 -11.49 3.83 -2.43
C GLY A 161 -10.98 2.59 -1.71
N THR A 162 -11.24 1.37 -2.20
CA THR A 162 -10.81 0.11 -1.58
C THR A 162 -9.29 0.05 -1.37
N GLY A 163 -8.48 0.42 -2.39
CA GLY A 163 -7.02 0.44 -2.27
C GLY A 163 -6.53 1.44 -1.22
N CYS A 164 -7.10 2.65 -1.22
CA CYS A 164 -6.76 3.70 -0.26
C CYS A 164 -7.14 3.30 1.18
N THR A 165 -8.31 2.67 1.38
CA THR A 165 -8.74 2.16 2.68
C THR A 165 -7.82 1.04 3.15
N TYR A 166 -7.43 0.14 2.25
CA TYR A 166 -6.53 -0.97 2.57
C TYR A 166 -5.14 -0.48 2.98
N SER A 167 -4.53 0.42 2.21
CA SER A 167 -3.22 1.01 2.55
C SER A 167 -3.26 1.81 3.85
N ALA A 168 -4.37 2.53 4.13
CA ALA A 168 -4.57 3.24 5.39
C ALA A 168 -4.68 2.29 6.59
N ALA A 169 -5.45 1.20 6.46
CA ALA A 169 -5.60 0.19 7.51
C ALA A 169 -4.25 -0.52 7.81
N ILE A 170 -3.46 -0.85 6.77
CA ILE A 170 -2.10 -1.39 6.96
C ILE A 170 -1.23 -0.40 7.73
N THR A 171 -1.28 0.89 7.36
CA THR A 171 -0.50 1.93 8.05
C THR A 171 -0.88 2.05 9.52
N ALA A 172 -2.17 1.98 9.83
CA ALA A 172 -2.67 2.04 11.19
C ALA A 172 -2.16 0.85 12.04
N GLU A 173 -2.15 -0.35 11.49
CA GLU A 173 -1.61 -1.53 12.17
C GLU A 173 -0.08 -1.44 12.38
N LEU A 174 0.66 -0.98 11.37
CA LEU A 174 2.11 -0.74 11.49
C LEU A 174 2.43 0.35 12.53
N ALA A 175 1.60 1.39 12.61
CA ALA A 175 1.73 2.46 13.61
C ALA A 175 1.54 1.96 15.05
N LYS A 176 0.78 0.87 15.25
CA LYS A 176 0.63 0.16 16.53
C LYS A 176 1.81 -0.79 16.85
N GLY A 177 2.81 -0.88 15.97
CA GLY A 177 3.93 -1.82 16.10
C GLY A 177 3.64 -3.25 15.68
N VAL A 178 2.51 -3.49 14.98
CA VAL A 178 2.17 -4.83 14.48
C VAL A 178 3.13 -5.21 13.34
N GLU A 179 3.61 -6.45 13.34
CA GLU A 179 4.49 -6.99 12.31
C GLU A 179 3.81 -6.94 10.91
N LEU A 180 4.60 -6.69 9.85
CA LEU A 180 4.13 -6.39 8.50
C LEU A 180 3.13 -7.41 7.95
N ALA A 181 3.47 -8.70 8.02
CA ALA A 181 2.61 -9.75 7.46
C ALA A 181 1.27 -9.86 8.22
N ARG A 182 1.29 -9.62 9.54
CA ARG A 182 0.09 -9.59 10.39
C ARG A 182 -0.74 -8.32 10.15
N ALA A 183 -0.09 -7.15 10.01
CA ALA A 183 -0.72 -5.88 9.67
C ALA A 183 -1.51 -5.99 8.37
N ILE A 184 -0.90 -6.58 7.32
CA ILE A 184 -1.55 -6.82 6.03
C ILE A 184 -2.74 -7.79 6.18
N ALA A 185 -2.59 -8.89 6.92
CA ALA A 185 -3.67 -9.85 7.13
C ALA A 185 -4.88 -9.21 7.83
N THR A 186 -4.63 -8.40 8.86
CA THR A 186 -5.69 -7.66 9.59
C THR A 186 -6.38 -6.65 8.68
N ALA A 187 -5.62 -5.83 7.96
CA ALA A 187 -6.16 -4.86 7.02
C ALA A 187 -6.93 -5.52 5.86
N LYS A 188 -6.50 -6.71 5.38
CA LYS A 188 -7.21 -7.48 4.36
C LYS A 188 -8.58 -7.94 4.85
N ARG A 189 -8.69 -8.43 6.10
CA ARG A 189 -9.97 -8.79 6.71
C ARG A 189 -10.88 -7.57 6.86
N PHE A 190 -10.33 -6.46 7.36
CA PHE A 190 -11.05 -5.22 7.53
C PHE A 190 -11.66 -4.72 6.20
N VAL A 191 -10.85 -4.57 5.15
CA VAL A 191 -11.35 -4.10 3.85
C VAL A 191 -12.33 -5.07 3.21
N SER A 192 -12.13 -6.39 3.40
CA SER A 192 -13.06 -7.40 2.90
C SER A 192 -14.41 -7.36 3.62
N SER A 193 -14.43 -7.04 4.93
CA SER A 193 -15.65 -6.79 5.69
C SER A 193 -16.35 -5.52 5.20
N ALA A 194 -15.61 -4.42 5.04
CA ALA A 194 -16.16 -3.16 4.53
C ALA A 194 -16.78 -3.29 3.12
N ILE A 195 -16.22 -4.18 2.27
CA ILE A 195 -16.80 -4.49 0.97
C ILE A 195 -18.08 -5.33 1.13
N ARG A 196 -18.11 -6.32 2.02
CA ARG A 196 -19.32 -7.15 2.24
C ARG A 196 -20.49 -6.37 2.78
N SER A 197 -20.23 -5.44 3.70
CA SER A 197 -21.24 -4.58 4.32
C SER A 197 -21.47 -3.25 3.58
N HIS A 198 -21.07 -3.15 2.33
CA HIS A 198 -21.15 -1.94 1.52
C HIS A 198 -22.53 -1.28 1.52
N PHE A 199 -22.54 0.05 1.42
CA PHE A 199 -23.76 0.80 1.15
C PHE A 199 -24.13 0.75 -0.34
N THR A 200 -25.42 0.72 -0.63
CA THR A 200 -25.94 0.71 -2.00
C THR A 200 -26.95 1.82 -2.18
N TRP A 201 -26.76 2.64 -3.21
CA TRP A 201 -27.73 3.63 -3.65
C TRP A 201 -28.19 3.34 -5.06
N LYS A 202 -29.46 3.60 -5.34
CA LYS A 202 -30.01 3.62 -6.70
C LYS A 202 -29.67 4.97 -7.33
N SER A 203 -29.15 4.97 -8.54
CA SER A 203 -28.90 6.13 -9.38
C SER A 203 -29.58 5.92 -10.73
N GLY A 204 -29.95 6.99 -11.42
CA GLY A 204 -30.51 6.89 -12.77
C GLY A 204 -29.62 6.18 -13.80
N ARG A 205 -28.31 5.99 -13.47
CA ARG A 205 -27.32 5.25 -14.28
C ARG A 205 -26.99 3.86 -13.71
N GLY A 206 -27.74 3.36 -12.71
CA GLY A 206 -27.52 2.06 -12.10
C GLY A 206 -27.32 2.13 -10.57
N LYS A 207 -26.63 1.13 -10.01
CA LYS A 207 -26.30 1.07 -8.57
C LYS A 207 -24.94 1.68 -8.31
N ILE A 208 -24.83 2.47 -7.24
CA ILE A 208 -23.57 3.00 -6.71
C ILE A 208 -23.29 2.25 -5.41
N PHE A 209 -22.06 1.78 -5.26
CA PHE A 209 -21.59 1.06 -4.06
C PHE A 209 -20.50 1.87 -3.37
N ALA A 210 -20.60 2.02 -2.04
CA ALA A 210 -19.54 2.60 -1.23
C ALA A 210 -19.14 1.66 -0.10
N LEU A 211 -17.88 1.70 0.29
CA LEU A 211 -17.37 0.94 1.42
C LEU A 211 -18.10 1.34 2.71
N ASN A 212 -18.39 0.36 3.56
CA ASN A 212 -18.86 0.60 4.92
C ASN A 212 -17.73 0.23 5.91
N PRO A 213 -16.86 1.16 6.29
CA PRO A 213 -15.76 0.88 7.21
C PRO A 213 -16.23 0.66 8.65
N SER A 214 -17.49 1.03 8.98
CA SER A 214 -18.09 0.81 10.31
C SER A 214 -18.88 -0.50 10.41
N GLY A 215 -18.93 -1.29 9.31
CA GLY A 215 -19.71 -2.53 9.25
C GLY A 215 -19.14 -3.58 10.19
N ASP A 216 -19.98 -4.03 11.14
CA ASP A 216 -19.80 -5.15 12.07
C ASP A 216 -18.46 -5.23 12.82
N GLU A 217 -18.19 -4.27 13.71
CA GLU A 217 -17.13 -4.39 14.73
C GLU A 217 -17.29 -5.68 15.57
N GLN A 218 -18.48 -6.22 15.72
CA GLN A 218 -18.75 -7.46 16.45
C GLN A 218 -18.13 -8.71 15.80
N ASN A 219 -17.90 -8.71 14.48
CA ASN A 219 -17.32 -9.86 13.78
C ASN A 219 -15.78 -9.87 13.74
N ILE A 220 -15.12 -8.74 14.01
CA ILE A 220 -13.65 -8.67 14.01
C ILE A 220 -13.08 -9.28 15.30
N SER A 221 -13.76 -9.08 16.42
CA SER A 221 -13.35 -9.59 17.74
C SER A 221 -13.54 -11.11 17.88
N SER A 222 -14.58 -11.70 17.26
CA SER A 222 -14.88 -13.13 17.38
C SER A 222 -13.95 -14.03 16.54
N VAL A 223 -13.42 -13.52 15.43
CA VAL A 223 -12.50 -14.30 14.55
C VAL A 223 -11.07 -14.35 15.13
N ALA A 224 -10.69 -13.39 15.95
CA ALA A 224 -9.40 -13.41 16.65
C ALA A 224 -9.33 -14.52 17.74
N ALA A 225 -10.48 -14.94 18.28
CA ALA A 225 -10.58 -15.96 19.33
C ALA A 225 -10.66 -17.40 18.79
N GLN A 226 -10.95 -17.62 17.52
CA GLN A 226 -11.12 -18.97 16.92
C GLN A 226 -9.94 -19.47 16.10
N GLY A 227 -8.84 -18.72 16.02
CA GLY A 227 -7.67 -19.04 15.20
C GLY A 227 -6.54 -19.82 15.87
N ASP A 228 -6.67 -20.24 17.15
CA ASP A 228 -5.54 -20.83 17.91
C ASP A 228 -5.79 -22.25 18.45
N SER A 229 -6.34 -23.13 17.62
CA SER A 229 -6.41 -24.57 17.93
C SER A 229 -5.98 -25.43 16.75
N GLY A 230 -4.74 -25.30 16.31
CA GLY A 230 -4.13 -26.10 15.24
C GLY A 230 -2.64 -26.30 15.47
N ARG A 231 -2.28 -27.36 16.22
CA ARG A 231 -0.97 -28.05 16.32
C ARG A 231 0.27 -27.23 15.95
N MET A 232 0.97 -26.73 16.95
CA MET A 232 2.38 -26.35 16.89
C MET A 232 3.25 -27.57 16.62
N SER A 233 3.78 -27.71 15.40
CA SER A 233 5.04 -28.43 15.20
C SER A 233 6.17 -27.45 15.49
N GLN A 234 7.02 -27.80 16.45
CA GLN A 234 8.19 -27.04 16.83
C GLN A 234 9.15 -26.93 15.63
N THR A 235 9.29 -25.72 15.11
CA THR A 235 10.43 -25.33 14.28
C THR A 235 11.00 -24.05 14.85
N THR A 236 12.28 -24.11 15.13
CA THR A 236 13.18 -23.13 15.77
C THR A 236 12.89 -21.67 15.41
N HIS A 237 12.72 -20.83 16.44
CA HIS A 237 12.63 -19.38 16.35
C HIS A 237 13.91 -18.80 15.75
N SER A 238 13.84 -18.38 14.50
CA SER A 238 14.72 -17.34 13.96
C SER A 238 13.99 -16.01 14.08
N THR A 239 14.42 -15.16 14.99
CA THR A 239 13.99 -13.79 15.15
C THR A 239 14.48 -12.96 13.94
N HIS A 240 13.74 -12.96 12.85
CA HIS A 240 14.01 -12.04 11.75
C HIS A 240 13.48 -10.65 12.13
N ARG A 241 14.36 -9.85 12.75
CA ARG A 241 14.21 -8.40 12.80
C ARG A 241 14.20 -7.87 11.37
N TYR A 242 13.47 -6.77 11.14
CA TYR A 242 13.59 -5.96 9.92
C TYR A 242 15.08 -5.76 9.60
N PRO A 243 15.50 -5.89 8.34
CA PRO A 243 16.87 -5.53 7.99
C PRO A 243 17.06 -4.06 8.33
N GLU A 244 17.93 -3.79 9.33
CA GLU A 244 18.41 -2.44 9.62
C GLU A 244 18.97 -1.87 8.32
N ARG A 245 18.52 -0.69 7.94
CA ARG A 245 19.04 0.03 6.78
C ARG A 245 20.52 0.26 7.02
N LYS A 246 21.38 -0.49 6.33
CA LYS A 246 22.81 -0.21 6.30
C LYS A 246 22.97 1.24 5.85
N SER A 247 23.53 2.08 6.75
CA SER A 247 23.98 3.42 6.42
C SER A 247 24.98 3.28 5.25
N ARG A 248 24.65 3.84 4.09
CA ARG A 248 25.64 3.99 3.02
C ARG A 248 26.66 5.00 3.52
N ASP A 249 27.87 4.51 3.77
CA ASP A 249 29.04 5.30 4.10
C ASP A 249 29.29 6.32 2.95
N PRO A 250 29.39 7.64 3.26
CA PRO A 250 29.67 8.67 2.28
C PRO A 250 31.13 8.69 1.78
N SER A 251 32.01 7.84 2.27
CA SER A 251 33.47 7.94 2.06
C SER A 251 34.02 7.33 0.78
N MET A 252 33.20 6.90 -0.20
CA MET A 252 33.68 6.49 -1.53
C MET A 252 33.53 7.61 -2.57
N LYS A 253 34.23 8.70 -2.40
CA LYS A 253 34.60 9.63 -3.45
C LYS A 253 36.04 10.08 -3.20
N ALA A 254 36.96 9.48 -3.89
CA ALA A 254 38.18 10.06 -4.46
C ALA A 254 39.15 8.95 -4.82
N SER A 255 39.22 8.60 -6.08
CA SER A 255 40.46 8.25 -6.80
C SER A 255 40.13 7.85 -8.24
N ARG A 256 40.60 8.72 -9.12
CA ARG A 256 40.84 8.65 -10.57
C ARG A 256 39.66 9.03 -11.46
#